data_778ca83e32da70dad80dc8e630fba5d3
#
_entry.id   778ca83e32da70dad80dc8e630fba5d3
#
_cell.length_a   1.000
_cell.length_b   1.000
_cell.length_c   1.000
_cell.angle_alpha   90.00
_cell.angle_beta   90.00
_cell.angle_gamma   90.00
#
_symmetry.space_group_name_H-M   'P 1'
#
loop_
_entity.id
_entity.type
_entity.pdbx_description
1 polymer ?
#
loop_
_entity_poly.entity_id
_entity_poly.type
_entity_poly.pdbx_seq_one_letter_code
_entity_poly.pdbx_strand_id
1 'polypeptide(L)'
;MLPCFGLHPWFAEKAGPGWLKKLEGFLRGRPSCVGEIGLDKAADTGPGPQMEVFRAQLRLARGLARPAVLHCVGAWGPLAAALREEAPPVFMVHAYGGSPETAEELAGLGCYFSFGADLLKAGRIKARRAIRAVPADRLLFETEGLSGGGLADVVSAAAGILGERPEVLAGLSWNNARRFLGGLFPDVFR
;
A
#
# COMPACT_ATOMS: atom_id res chain seq x y z
N MET A 1 5.65 14.16 -9.75
CA MET A 1 4.65 13.28 -9.08
C MET A 1 4.65 11.94 -9.81
N LEU A 2 4.74 10.82 -9.09
CA LEU A 2 4.64 9.48 -9.66
C LEU A 2 3.19 9.00 -9.53
N PRO A 3 2.45 8.75 -10.62
CA PRO A 3 1.08 8.28 -10.55
C PRO A 3 0.98 6.79 -10.21
N CYS A 4 -0.19 6.39 -9.70
CA CYS A 4 -0.62 5.00 -9.62
C CYS A 4 -1.83 4.80 -10.53
N PHE A 5 -1.86 3.71 -11.29
CA PHE A 5 -3.00 3.34 -12.13
C PHE A 5 -3.50 1.96 -11.73
N GLY A 6 -4.77 1.85 -11.43
CA GLY A 6 -5.43 0.61 -11.05
C GLY A 6 -6.94 0.74 -11.07
N LEU A 7 -7.61 -0.39 -10.97
CA LEU A 7 -9.05 -0.45 -10.74
C LEU A 7 -9.28 -0.82 -9.28
N HIS A 8 -9.73 0.18 -8.51
CA HIS A 8 -10.00 0.04 -7.08
C HIS A 8 -11.12 -1.00 -6.83
N PRO A 9 -11.08 -1.78 -5.74
CA PRO A 9 -12.10 -2.81 -5.45
C PRO A 9 -13.54 -2.30 -5.46
N TRP A 10 -13.79 -1.04 -5.11
CA TRP A 10 -15.13 -0.43 -5.19
C TRP A 10 -15.72 -0.39 -6.60
N PHE A 11 -14.89 -0.51 -7.61
CA PHE A 11 -15.30 -0.44 -9.01
C PHE A 11 -15.07 -1.75 -9.76
N ALA A 12 -14.77 -2.85 -9.07
CA ALA A 12 -14.43 -4.11 -9.72
C ALA A 12 -15.53 -4.63 -10.63
N GLU A 13 -16.82 -4.45 -10.28
CA GLU A 13 -17.97 -4.80 -11.15
C GLU A 13 -18.08 -3.95 -12.41
N LYS A 14 -17.38 -2.81 -12.47
CA LYS A 14 -17.31 -1.95 -13.68
C LYS A 14 -16.20 -2.37 -14.64
N ALA A 15 -15.52 -3.47 -14.38
CA ALA A 15 -14.49 -4.05 -15.24
C ALA A 15 -15.11 -4.58 -16.54
N GLY A 16 -15.39 -3.71 -17.49
CA GLY A 16 -15.93 -4.06 -18.80
C GLY A 16 -14.90 -4.70 -19.73
N PRO A 17 -15.33 -5.17 -20.93
CA PRO A 17 -14.41 -5.78 -21.89
C PRO A 17 -13.18 -4.91 -22.19
N GLY A 18 -12.00 -5.50 -22.18
CA GLY A 18 -10.75 -4.79 -22.53
C GLY A 18 -10.18 -3.85 -21.47
N TRP A 19 -10.78 -3.76 -20.27
CA TRP A 19 -10.31 -2.88 -19.19
C TRP A 19 -8.83 -3.12 -18.83
N LEU A 20 -8.41 -4.38 -18.75
CA LEU A 20 -7.02 -4.74 -18.39
C LEU A 20 -6.02 -4.29 -19.45
N LYS A 21 -6.36 -4.41 -20.74
CA LYS A 21 -5.54 -3.93 -21.85
C LYS A 21 -5.42 -2.39 -21.83
N LYS A 22 -6.51 -1.69 -21.47
CA LYS A 22 -6.48 -0.24 -21.29
C LYS A 22 -5.59 0.18 -20.13
N LEU A 23 -5.67 -0.53 -18.99
CA LEU A 23 -4.79 -0.31 -17.84
C LEU A 23 -3.32 -0.56 -18.22
N GLU A 24 -3.03 -1.66 -18.91
CA GLU A 24 -1.67 -1.95 -19.41
C GLU A 24 -1.14 -0.83 -20.30
N GLY A 25 -1.97 -0.25 -21.16
CA GLY A 25 -1.61 0.90 -21.99
C GLY A 25 -1.17 2.10 -21.18
N PHE A 26 -1.88 2.44 -20.08
CA PHE A 26 -1.47 3.52 -19.18
C PHE A 26 -0.14 3.22 -18.47
N LEU A 27 0.02 1.99 -17.98
CA LEU A 27 1.23 1.57 -17.27
C LEU A 27 2.47 1.57 -18.17
N ARG A 28 2.33 1.19 -19.44
CA ARG A 28 3.41 1.22 -20.43
C ARG A 28 3.73 2.64 -20.90
N GLY A 29 2.73 3.51 -20.95
CA GLY A 29 2.85 4.87 -21.47
C GLY A 29 3.66 5.83 -20.58
N ARG A 30 3.83 5.50 -19.29
CA ARG A 30 4.60 6.35 -18.34
C ARG A 30 5.07 5.59 -17.11
N PRO A 31 6.16 6.05 -16.44
CA PRO A 31 6.56 5.57 -15.13
C PRO A 31 5.41 5.72 -14.12
N SER A 32 5.03 4.61 -13.48
CA SER A 32 3.88 4.57 -12.54
C SER A 32 3.92 3.31 -11.70
N CYS A 33 3.27 3.32 -10.54
CA CYS A 33 2.91 2.12 -9.80
C CYS A 33 1.60 1.52 -10.33
N VAL A 34 1.30 0.28 -9.98
CA VAL A 34 -0.02 -0.31 -10.13
C VAL A 34 -0.78 -0.07 -8.83
N GLY A 35 -1.87 0.67 -8.87
CA GLY A 35 -2.62 0.99 -7.63
C GLY A 35 -3.69 2.08 -7.85
N GLU A 36 -4.61 2.24 -6.91
CA GLU A 36 -4.81 1.30 -5.80
C GLU A 36 -5.58 0.09 -6.28
N ILE A 37 -5.13 -1.10 -5.88
CA ILE A 37 -5.75 -2.38 -6.20
C ILE A 37 -5.93 -3.18 -4.91
N GLY A 38 -6.88 -4.09 -4.84
CA GLY A 38 -7.02 -4.86 -3.61
C GLY A 38 -8.42 -5.36 -3.32
N LEU A 39 -8.74 -5.46 -2.01
CA LEU A 39 -9.96 -6.06 -1.49
C LEU A 39 -10.56 -5.20 -0.39
N ASP A 40 -11.88 -4.98 -0.43
CA ASP A 40 -12.61 -4.21 0.57
C ASP A 40 -13.93 -4.90 0.93
N LYS A 41 -14.02 -5.42 2.17
CA LYS A 41 -15.26 -6.02 2.67
C LYS A 41 -16.37 -5.02 2.98
N ALA A 42 -16.05 -3.74 3.08
CA ALA A 42 -17.02 -2.68 3.32
C ALA A 42 -17.62 -2.11 2.03
N ALA A 43 -17.07 -2.50 0.87
CA ALA A 43 -17.60 -2.10 -0.42
C ALA A 43 -18.88 -2.87 -0.78
N ASP A 44 -19.78 -2.21 -1.54
CA ASP A 44 -20.98 -2.86 -2.09
C ASP A 44 -20.64 -3.92 -3.15
N THR A 45 -19.47 -3.80 -3.78
CA THR A 45 -18.96 -4.77 -4.76
C THR A 45 -18.68 -6.12 -4.12
N GLY A 46 -19.22 -7.19 -4.69
CA GLY A 46 -19.06 -8.55 -4.18
C GLY A 46 -17.60 -9.04 -4.15
N PRO A 47 -17.27 -10.01 -3.27
CA PRO A 47 -15.89 -10.49 -3.11
C PRO A 47 -15.34 -11.22 -4.34
N GLY A 48 -16.19 -11.87 -5.15
CA GLY A 48 -15.78 -12.55 -6.37
C GLY A 48 -15.21 -11.62 -7.42
N PRO A 49 -15.94 -10.60 -7.89
CA PRO A 49 -15.43 -9.59 -8.81
C PRO A 49 -14.19 -8.87 -8.30
N GLN A 50 -14.14 -8.52 -7.00
CA GLN A 50 -12.96 -7.91 -6.41
C GLN A 50 -11.72 -8.81 -6.54
N MET A 51 -11.83 -10.09 -6.19
CA MET A 51 -10.73 -11.04 -6.24
C MET A 51 -10.24 -11.28 -7.69
N GLU A 52 -11.16 -11.42 -8.63
CA GLU A 52 -10.83 -11.58 -10.06
C GLU A 52 -10.01 -10.40 -10.57
N VAL A 53 -10.53 -9.18 -10.36
CA VAL A 53 -9.87 -7.92 -10.76
C VAL A 53 -8.53 -7.73 -10.05
N PHE A 54 -8.46 -8.03 -8.75
CA PHE A 54 -7.23 -7.93 -7.97
C PHE A 54 -6.14 -8.84 -8.53
N ARG A 55 -6.42 -10.13 -8.72
CA ARG A 55 -5.46 -11.09 -9.27
C ARG A 55 -4.99 -10.72 -10.67
N ALA A 56 -5.89 -10.25 -11.54
CA ALA A 56 -5.53 -9.80 -12.88
C ALA A 56 -4.50 -8.65 -12.83
N GLN A 57 -4.67 -7.71 -11.89
CA GLN A 57 -3.76 -6.58 -11.71
C GLN A 57 -2.45 -6.98 -11.04
N LEU A 58 -2.44 -7.94 -10.10
CA LEU A 58 -1.21 -8.49 -9.55
C LEU A 58 -0.34 -9.13 -10.64
N ARG A 59 -0.95 -9.95 -11.51
CA ARG A 59 -0.24 -10.56 -12.66
C ARG A 59 0.30 -9.50 -13.61
N LEU A 60 -0.46 -8.44 -13.87
CA LEU A 60 -0.02 -7.34 -14.72
C LEU A 60 1.16 -6.58 -14.09
N ALA A 61 1.09 -6.27 -12.78
CA ALA A 61 2.17 -5.62 -12.04
C ALA A 61 3.46 -6.47 -12.07
N ARG A 62 3.33 -7.78 -11.87
CA ARG A 62 4.44 -8.73 -11.96
C ARG A 62 5.04 -8.77 -13.37
N GLY A 63 4.20 -8.88 -14.40
CA GLY A 63 4.64 -8.95 -15.80
C GLY A 63 5.34 -7.68 -16.30
N LEU A 64 4.96 -6.52 -15.74
CA LEU A 64 5.58 -5.22 -16.05
C LEU A 64 6.70 -4.83 -15.09
N ALA A 65 7.04 -5.67 -14.10
CA ALA A 65 7.98 -5.39 -13.02
C ALA A 65 7.69 -4.05 -12.31
N ARG A 66 6.39 -3.77 -12.05
CA ARG A 66 5.93 -2.53 -11.41
C ARG A 66 5.64 -2.74 -9.93
N PRO A 67 6.00 -1.79 -9.05
CA PRO A 67 5.53 -1.78 -7.68
C PRO A 67 4.00 -1.69 -7.62
N ALA A 68 3.39 -2.35 -6.63
CA ALA A 68 1.95 -2.28 -6.41
C ALA A 68 1.60 -1.59 -5.10
N VAL A 69 0.56 -0.75 -5.13
CA VAL A 69 -0.06 -0.12 -3.96
C VAL A 69 -1.40 -0.81 -3.71
N LEU A 70 -1.51 -1.45 -2.54
CA LEU A 70 -2.61 -2.32 -2.19
C LEU A 70 -3.55 -1.68 -1.18
N HIS A 71 -4.84 -1.74 -1.48
CA HIS A 71 -5.93 -1.41 -0.57
C HIS A 71 -6.44 -2.67 0.12
N CYS A 72 -6.64 -2.63 1.44
CA CYS A 72 -7.27 -3.75 2.14
C CYS A 72 -8.11 -3.33 3.34
N VAL A 73 -9.40 -3.60 3.27
CA VAL A 73 -10.33 -3.43 4.38
C VAL A 73 -10.99 -4.76 4.72
N GLY A 74 -10.68 -5.32 5.90
CA GLY A 74 -11.31 -6.51 6.44
C GLY A 74 -11.07 -7.83 5.67
N ALA A 75 -10.28 -7.85 4.59
CA ALA A 75 -10.05 -9.00 3.70
C ALA A 75 -8.61 -9.55 3.76
N TRP A 76 -7.96 -9.49 4.91
CA TRP A 76 -6.53 -9.79 5.10
C TRP A 76 -6.12 -11.19 4.69
N GLY A 77 -6.87 -12.21 5.10
CA GLY A 77 -6.58 -13.62 4.72
C GLY A 77 -6.64 -13.85 3.21
N PRO A 78 -7.73 -13.47 2.52
CA PRO A 78 -7.82 -13.53 1.05
C PRO A 78 -6.73 -12.73 0.34
N LEU A 79 -6.36 -11.55 0.85
CA LEU A 79 -5.26 -10.74 0.30
C LEU A 79 -3.92 -11.48 0.42
N ALA A 80 -3.59 -11.99 1.61
CA ALA A 80 -2.34 -12.72 1.84
C ALA A 80 -2.26 -13.98 0.97
N ALA A 81 -3.37 -14.71 0.81
CA ALA A 81 -3.43 -15.88 -0.07
C ALA A 81 -3.13 -15.52 -1.54
N ALA A 82 -3.74 -14.46 -2.06
CA ALA A 82 -3.48 -14.00 -3.42
C ALA A 82 -2.02 -13.54 -3.62
N LEU A 83 -1.43 -12.89 -2.61
CA LEU A 83 -0.04 -12.44 -2.66
C LEU A 83 0.95 -13.61 -2.62
N ARG A 84 0.68 -14.71 -1.90
CA ARG A 84 1.56 -15.89 -1.94
C ARG A 84 1.65 -16.51 -3.32
N GLU A 85 0.58 -16.41 -4.12
CA GLU A 85 0.50 -17.02 -5.44
C GLU A 85 1.01 -16.07 -6.54
N GLU A 86 0.71 -14.79 -6.43
CA GLU A 86 0.80 -13.84 -7.55
C GLU A 86 1.52 -12.53 -7.22
N ALA A 87 2.30 -12.46 -6.12
CA ALA A 87 2.93 -11.21 -5.71
C ALA A 87 3.71 -10.52 -6.85
N PRO A 88 3.59 -9.20 -6.99
CA PRO A 88 4.49 -8.39 -7.79
C PRO A 88 5.86 -8.31 -7.10
N PRO A 89 6.92 -7.84 -7.81
CA PRO A 89 8.28 -7.82 -7.26
C PRO A 89 8.42 -6.96 -6.01
N VAL A 90 7.62 -5.90 -5.90
CA VAL A 90 7.56 -5.01 -4.74
C VAL A 90 6.12 -4.55 -4.54
N PHE A 91 5.64 -4.56 -3.31
CA PHE A 91 4.29 -4.10 -2.98
C PHE A 91 4.20 -3.50 -1.59
N MET A 92 3.21 -2.65 -1.40
CA MET A 92 2.86 -2.07 -0.11
C MET A 92 1.36 -2.15 0.14
N VAL A 93 0.97 -2.26 1.39
CA VAL A 93 -0.40 -1.96 1.81
C VAL A 93 -0.44 -0.51 2.31
N HIS A 94 -1.27 0.33 1.68
CA HIS A 94 -1.46 1.70 2.13
C HIS A 94 -2.46 1.76 3.29
N ALA A 95 -2.39 2.83 4.10
CA ALA A 95 -3.26 3.08 5.24
C ALA A 95 -3.49 1.83 6.11
N TYR A 96 -2.41 1.14 6.50
CA TYR A 96 -2.50 -0.17 7.12
C TYR A 96 -3.40 -0.18 8.36
N GLY A 97 -4.52 -0.93 8.29
CA GLY A 97 -5.50 -1.10 9.36
C GLY A 97 -5.64 -2.53 9.88
N GLY A 98 -4.72 -3.43 9.52
CA GLY A 98 -4.67 -4.82 9.98
C GLY A 98 -4.21 -4.98 11.43
N SER A 99 -4.14 -6.23 11.90
CA SER A 99 -3.59 -6.57 13.22
C SER A 99 -2.06 -6.66 13.20
N PRO A 100 -1.39 -6.65 14.35
CA PRO A 100 0.04 -6.92 14.44
C PRO A 100 0.44 -8.25 13.78
N GLU A 101 -0.31 -9.31 14.03
CA GLU A 101 -0.05 -10.66 13.50
C GLU A 101 -0.17 -10.67 11.96
N THR A 102 -1.15 -9.94 11.41
CA THR A 102 -1.28 -9.76 9.96
C THR A 102 -0.12 -8.95 9.38
N ALA A 103 0.39 -7.96 10.13
CA ALA A 103 1.57 -7.20 9.71
C ALA A 103 2.80 -8.09 9.63
N GLU A 104 3.03 -8.94 10.62
CA GLU A 104 4.14 -9.92 10.63
C GLU A 104 4.03 -10.90 9.45
N GLU A 105 2.84 -11.45 9.22
CA GLU A 105 2.58 -12.34 8.08
C GLU A 105 2.90 -11.68 6.73
N LEU A 106 2.38 -10.48 6.49
CA LEU A 106 2.61 -9.75 5.25
C LEU A 106 4.05 -9.25 5.11
N ALA A 107 4.70 -8.88 6.23
CA ALA A 107 6.13 -8.55 6.25
C ALA A 107 6.99 -9.74 5.80
N GLY A 108 6.64 -10.96 6.21
CA GLY A 108 7.26 -12.20 5.75
C GLY A 108 7.14 -12.41 4.23
N LEU A 109 6.16 -11.80 3.57
CA LEU A 109 6.00 -11.79 2.11
C LEU A 109 6.75 -10.60 1.45
N GLY A 110 7.45 -9.76 2.20
CA GLY A 110 8.19 -8.61 1.69
C GLY A 110 7.36 -7.33 1.56
N CYS A 111 6.17 -7.28 2.16
CA CYS A 111 5.27 -6.12 2.12
C CYS A 111 5.90 -4.88 2.79
N TYR A 112 5.71 -3.71 2.17
CA TYR A 112 5.85 -2.41 2.82
C TYR A 112 4.50 -1.96 3.37
N PHE A 113 4.52 -1.09 4.39
CA PHE A 113 3.31 -0.62 5.06
C PHE A 113 3.34 0.88 5.21
N SER A 114 2.31 1.59 4.76
CA SER A 114 2.17 2.99 5.12
C SER A 114 1.16 3.20 6.24
N PHE A 115 1.46 4.19 7.06
CA PHE A 115 0.61 4.65 8.15
C PHE A 115 0.35 6.15 8.01
N GLY A 116 -0.89 6.54 8.26
CA GLY A 116 -1.35 7.92 8.10
C GLY A 116 -2.08 8.45 9.34
N ALA A 117 -3.16 9.18 9.07
CA ALA A 117 -3.97 9.92 10.04
C ALA A 117 -4.43 9.13 11.27
N ASP A 118 -4.56 7.81 11.17
CA ASP A 118 -4.98 6.98 12.30
C ASP A 118 -3.98 6.98 13.45
N LEU A 119 -2.68 7.25 13.19
CA LEU A 119 -1.68 7.40 14.25
C LEU A 119 -1.88 8.65 15.10
N LEU A 120 -2.50 9.70 14.54
CA LEU A 120 -2.80 10.95 15.24
C LEU A 120 -3.94 10.80 16.26
N LYS A 121 -4.73 9.75 16.15
CA LYS A 121 -5.91 9.50 16.98
C LYS A 121 -5.56 8.53 18.11
N ALA A 122 -5.55 8.99 19.36
CA ALA A 122 -5.22 8.15 20.53
C ALA A 122 -6.09 6.89 20.64
N GLY A 123 -7.37 6.98 20.25
CA GLY A 123 -8.32 5.86 20.25
C GLY A 123 -8.06 4.78 19.18
N ARG A 124 -7.19 5.02 18.22
CA ARG A 124 -6.83 4.04 17.19
C ARG A 124 -5.77 3.05 17.67
N ILE A 125 -6.07 2.35 18.76
CA ILE A 125 -5.15 1.43 19.46
C ILE A 125 -4.61 0.35 18.51
N LYS A 126 -5.44 -0.16 17.60
CA LYS A 126 -5.05 -1.19 16.64
C LYS A 126 -3.91 -0.72 15.72
N ALA A 127 -4.02 0.45 15.10
CA ALA A 127 -2.96 1.01 14.26
C ALA A 127 -1.68 1.27 15.05
N ARG A 128 -1.81 1.79 16.29
CA ARG A 128 -0.68 2.05 17.20
C ARG A 128 0.02 0.77 17.69
N ARG A 129 -0.66 -0.36 17.72
CA ARG A 129 -0.05 -1.67 18.00
C ARG A 129 0.58 -2.26 16.76
N ALA A 130 -0.11 -2.15 15.62
CA ALA A 130 0.35 -2.71 14.35
C ALA A 130 1.67 -2.10 13.88
N ILE A 131 1.87 -0.78 14.03
CA ILE A 131 3.13 -0.14 13.63
C ILE A 131 4.36 -0.69 14.38
N ARG A 132 4.19 -1.18 15.61
CA ARG A 132 5.28 -1.82 16.38
C ARG A 132 5.68 -3.19 15.86
N ALA A 133 4.79 -3.87 15.13
CA ALA A 133 5.03 -5.17 14.53
C ALA A 133 5.64 -5.07 13.12
N VAL A 134 5.63 -3.87 12.53
CA VAL A 134 6.20 -3.66 11.19
C VAL A 134 7.72 -3.51 11.29
N PRO A 135 8.50 -4.26 10.50
CA PRO A 135 9.94 -4.07 10.40
C PRO A 135 10.29 -2.64 9.97
N ALA A 136 11.30 -2.06 10.63
CA ALA A 136 11.68 -0.67 10.39
C ALA A 136 12.03 -0.39 8.91
N ASP A 137 12.63 -1.35 8.21
CA ASP A 137 12.99 -1.25 6.80
C ASP A 137 11.80 -1.44 5.82
N ARG A 138 10.58 -1.61 6.35
CA ARG A 138 9.31 -1.73 5.60
C ARG A 138 8.32 -0.61 5.89
N LEU A 139 8.68 0.33 6.77
CA LEU A 139 7.79 1.37 7.26
C LEU A 139 7.78 2.59 6.31
N LEU A 140 6.58 3.04 5.96
CA LEU A 140 6.30 4.24 5.17
C LEU A 140 5.26 5.11 5.88
N PHE A 141 5.18 6.38 5.49
CA PHE A 141 4.17 7.30 6.00
C PHE A 141 3.42 7.98 4.86
N GLU A 142 2.16 8.33 5.12
CA GLU A 142 1.28 8.97 4.15
C GLU A 142 0.34 9.97 4.80
N THR A 143 -0.31 10.80 4.01
CA THR A 143 -1.30 11.77 4.49
C THR A 143 -2.73 11.40 4.14
N GLU A 144 -2.96 10.65 3.07
CA GLU A 144 -4.26 10.20 2.57
C GLU A 144 -5.36 11.29 2.66
N GLY A 145 -5.08 12.46 2.09
CA GLY A 145 -6.06 13.55 2.09
C GLY A 145 -6.38 14.15 3.47
N LEU A 146 -5.43 14.10 4.42
CA LEU A 146 -5.56 14.74 5.72
C LEU A 146 -6.04 16.19 5.59
N SER A 147 -7.25 16.45 6.06
CA SER A 147 -7.74 17.78 6.35
C SER A 147 -7.23 18.21 7.75
N GLY A 148 -6.12 18.93 7.77
CA GLY A 148 -5.48 19.39 9.01
C GLY A 148 -4.37 18.47 9.50
N GLY A 149 -3.16 19.01 9.51
CA GLY A 149 -1.93 18.29 9.79
C GLY A 149 -1.20 17.84 8.51
N GLY A 150 0.07 17.49 8.65
CA GLY A 150 0.93 17.10 7.55
C GLY A 150 1.63 15.78 7.81
N LEU A 151 2.45 15.39 6.86
CA LEU A 151 3.29 14.18 6.99
C LEU A 151 4.19 14.25 8.24
N ALA A 152 4.65 15.46 8.60
CA ALA A 152 5.47 15.68 9.80
C ALA A 152 4.73 15.30 11.09
N ASP A 153 3.43 15.58 11.18
CA ASP A 153 2.63 15.22 12.36
C ASP A 153 2.47 13.70 12.48
N VAL A 154 2.25 13.02 11.35
CA VAL A 154 2.18 11.54 11.31
C VAL A 154 3.51 10.92 11.75
N VAL A 155 4.63 11.43 11.24
CA VAL A 155 5.97 10.97 11.62
C VAL A 155 6.24 11.22 13.10
N SER A 156 5.86 12.39 13.64
CA SER A 156 6.01 12.72 15.06
C SER A 156 5.18 11.79 15.96
N ALA A 157 3.94 11.50 15.56
CA ALA A 157 3.09 10.55 16.28
C ALA A 157 3.68 9.14 16.26
N ALA A 158 4.18 8.68 15.11
CA ALA A 158 4.87 7.40 14.98
C ALA A 158 6.12 7.34 15.89
N ALA A 159 6.91 8.40 15.92
CA ALA A 159 8.10 8.52 16.77
C ALA A 159 7.76 8.35 18.25
N GLY A 160 6.72 9.04 18.73
CA GLY A 160 6.22 8.87 20.10
C GLY A 160 5.70 7.47 20.40
N ILE A 161 5.14 6.76 19.40
CA ILE A 161 4.66 5.38 19.56
C ILE A 161 5.84 4.41 19.63
N LEU A 162 6.86 4.61 18.79
CA LEU A 162 7.99 3.69 18.65
C LEU A 162 9.14 3.97 19.62
N GLY A 163 9.13 5.13 20.29
CA GLY A 163 10.23 5.56 21.19
C GLY A 163 11.45 6.03 20.39
N GLU A 164 11.25 6.56 19.19
CA GLU A 164 12.31 7.01 18.28
C GLU A 164 12.25 8.52 18.06
N ARG A 165 13.32 9.09 17.46
CA ARG A 165 13.31 10.49 17.04
C ARG A 165 12.63 10.64 15.69
N PRO A 166 11.81 11.71 15.47
CA PRO A 166 11.12 11.96 14.20
C PRO A 166 12.05 11.99 12.99
N GLU A 167 13.24 12.59 13.12
CA GLU A 167 14.21 12.72 12.03
C GLU A 167 14.77 11.36 11.59
N VAL A 168 14.95 10.44 12.55
CA VAL A 168 15.38 9.06 12.28
C VAL A 168 14.32 8.34 11.46
N LEU A 169 13.05 8.42 11.89
CA LEU A 169 11.95 7.78 11.17
C LEU A 169 11.71 8.40 9.79
N ALA A 170 11.84 9.72 9.66
CA ALA A 170 11.74 10.40 8.36
C ALA A 170 12.81 9.90 7.38
N GLY A 171 14.07 9.86 7.82
CA GLY A 171 15.18 9.34 7.02
C GLY A 171 15.02 7.87 6.65
N LEU A 172 14.53 7.06 7.58
CA LEU A 172 14.26 5.65 7.37
C LEU A 172 13.14 5.44 6.33
N SER A 173 12.01 6.14 6.50
CA SER A 173 10.87 6.07 5.56
C SER A 173 11.27 6.57 4.16
N TRP A 174 12.09 7.62 4.07
CA TRP A 174 12.65 8.08 2.80
C TRP A 174 13.46 7.00 2.09
N ASN A 175 14.35 6.33 2.81
CA ASN A 175 15.15 5.24 2.26
C ASN A 175 14.28 4.03 1.86
N ASN A 176 13.23 3.73 2.62
CA ASN A 176 12.26 2.70 2.29
C ASN A 176 11.47 3.05 1.03
N ALA A 177 11.03 4.31 0.88
CA ALA A 177 10.36 4.79 -0.33
C ALA A 177 11.25 4.65 -1.57
N ARG A 178 12.54 4.96 -1.46
CA ARG A 178 13.51 4.75 -2.54
C ARG A 178 13.62 3.29 -2.94
N ARG A 179 13.69 2.37 -1.97
CA ARG A 179 13.72 0.92 -2.24
C ARG A 179 12.41 0.44 -2.85
N PHE A 180 11.27 0.87 -2.32
CA PHE A 180 9.95 0.52 -2.84
C PHE A 180 9.77 0.96 -4.29
N LEU A 181 10.14 2.19 -4.62
CA LEU A 181 9.99 2.74 -5.97
C LEU A 181 11.10 2.28 -6.93
N GLY A 182 12.28 1.91 -6.41
CA GLY A 182 13.40 1.44 -7.22
C GLY A 182 13.74 2.42 -8.35
N GLY A 183 13.78 1.93 -9.58
CA GLY A 183 14.05 2.72 -10.79
C GLY A 183 12.96 3.75 -11.13
N LEU A 184 11.80 3.71 -10.47
CA LEU A 184 10.75 4.73 -10.62
C LEU A 184 10.97 5.94 -9.71
N PHE A 185 11.92 5.86 -8.76
CA PHE A 185 12.19 6.97 -7.86
C PHE A 185 12.68 8.17 -8.67
N PRO A 186 12.02 9.34 -8.57
CA PRO A 186 12.35 10.49 -9.41
C PRO A 186 13.80 10.96 -9.19
N ASP A 187 14.54 11.22 -10.28
CA ASP A 187 15.91 11.77 -10.23
C ASP A 187 15.97 13.18 -9.61
N VAL A 188 14.82 13.83 -9.49
CA VAL A 188 14.67 15.17 -8.90
C VAL A 188 15.16 15.26 -7.44
N PHE A 189 15.34 14.10 -6.80
CA PHE A 189 15.78 13.99 -5.39
C PHE A 189 17.18 13.36 -5.24
N ARG A 190 17.94 13.31 -6.32
CA ARG A 190 19.35 12.91 -6.31
C ARG A 190 20.29 14.09 -6.10
#